data_2fa66804179035e622570205b27a69a4
#
_entry.id   2fa66804179035e622570205b27a69a4
#
_cell.length_a   1.000
_cell.length_b   1.000
_cell.length_c   1.000
_cell.angle_alpha   90.00
_cell.angle_beta   90.00
_cell.angle_gamma   90.00
#
_symmetry.space_group_name_H-M   'P 1'
#
loop_
_entity.id
_entity.type
_entity.pdbx_description
1 polymer ?
#
loop_
_entity_poly.entity_id
_entity_poly.type
_entity_poly.pdbx_seq_one_letter_code
_entity_poly.pdbx_strand_id
1 'polypeptide(L)'
;GQIDGYIVTYSKQDDPIIDYLYNEGLLYVVIGKAHRFANQTVYVDNDNVLAGQEATEYLLAKGHTNIAYLGSDGNLMFSADRRTGYQLALLNSGISVNPENIVELPFIPEENLVSVQSLLQKKDRPTAILVSDDLFAVALERVCIEMGIRIPEDLSIISFNNSLFARITSPPLTSIDINSVQLGIEAASQVINHIENPNLLATKIIVPHKL
;
A
#
# COMPACT_ATOMS: atom_id res chain seq x y z
N GLY A 1 -23.29 -8.85 24.38
CA GLY A 1 -22.70 -8.14 23.30
C GLY A 1 -23.71 -7.58 22.34
N GLN A 2 -23.41 -6.45 21.84
CA GLN A 2 -24.26 -5.74 20.89
C GLN A 2 -23.67 -5.73 19.49
N ILE A 3 -22.54 -6.44 19.29
CA ILE A 3 -21.79 -6.44 18.04
C ILE A 3 -21.84 -7.84 17.46
N ASP A 4 -22.34 -7.96 16.21
CA ASP A 4 -22.49 -9.24 15.52
C ASP A 4 -21.29 -9.58 14.63
N GLY A 5 -20.47 -8.60 14.29
CA GLY A 5 -19.30 -8.82 13.45
C GLY A 5 -18.37 -7.61 13.42
N TYR A 6 -17.16 -7.83 12.92
CA TYR A 6 -16.10 -6.81 12.85
C TYR A 6 -15.53 -6.72 11.44
N ILE A 7 -15.11 -5.52 11.05
CA ILE A 7 -14.30 -5.31 9.88
C ILE A 7 -12.93 -4.82 10.35
N VAL A 8 -11.87 -5.55 10.00
CA VAL A 8 -10.49 -5.23 10.36
C VAL A 8 -9.81 -4.59 9.17
N THR A 9 -9.19 -3.43 9.37
CA THR A 9 -8.44 -2.72 8.33
C THR A 9 -6.96 -2.65 8.71
N TYR A 10 -6.11 -2.36 7.73
CA TYR A 10 -4.65 -2.22 7.92
C TYR A 10 -4.01 -3.44 8.59
N SER A 11 -4.33 -4.62 8.08
CA SER A 11 -3.84 -5.89 8.62
C SER A 11 -2.32 -6.00 8.57
N LYS A 12 -1.77 -6.57 9.63
CA LYS A 12 -0.34 -6.85 9.77
C LYS A 12 -0.05 -8.34 9.60
N GLN A 13 1.21 -8.69 9.38
CA GLN A 13 1.64 -10.08 9.26
C GLN A 13 1.28 -10.88 10.53
N ASP A 14 1.61 -10.38 11.70
CA ASP A 14 1.29 -10.98 13.00
C ASP A 14 0.33 -10.05 13.74
N ASP A 15 -0.92 -10.01 13.28
CA ASP A 15 -1.90 -9.04 13.76
C ASP A 15 -2.57 -9.54 15.05
N PRO A 16 -2.36 -8.87 16.20
CA PRO A 16 -2.95 -9.30 17.47
C PRO A 16 -4.47 -9.15 17.50
N ILE A 17 -5.05 -8.24 16.71
CA ILE A 17 -6.50 -8.09 16.61
C ILE A 17 -7.12 -9.29 15.91
N ILE A 18 -6.52 -9.75 14.82
CA ILE A 18 -6.96 -10.95 14.10
C ILE A 18 -6.82 -12.19 15.00
N ASP A 19 -5.69 -12.32 15.71
CA ASP A 19 -5.48 -13.42 16.67
C ASP A 19 -6.57 -13.44 17.74
N TYR A 20 -6.89 -12.29 18.31
CA TYR A 20 -7.92 -12.18 19.34
C TYR A 20 -9.30 -12.57 18.80
N LEU A 21 -9.71 -12.00 17.65
CA LEU A 21 -11.03 -12.27 17.08
C LEU A 21 -11.19 -13.73 16.68
N TYR A 22 -10.16 -14.32 16.09
CA TYR A 22 -10.17 -15.73 15.72
C TYR A 22 -10.26 -16.64 16.94
N ASN A 23 -9.42 -16.43 17.95
CA ASN A 23 -9.37 -17.25 19.14
C ASN A 23 -10.64 -17.16 19.99
N GLU A 24 -11.28 -16.01 20.00
CA GLU A 24 -12.55 -15.81 20.71
C GLU A 24 -13.78 -16.27 19.90
N GLY A 25 -13.58 -16.78 18.69
CA GLY A 25 -14.68 -17.24 17.83
C GLY A 25 -15.60 -16.11 17.36
N LEU A 26 -15.11 -14.90 17.30
CA LEU A 26 -15.88 -13.72 16.85
C LEU A 26 -15.85 -13.62 15.33
N LEU A 27 -16.97 -13.20 14.73
CA LEU A 27 -17.05 -13.00 13.29
C LEU A 27 -16.26 -11.73 12.90
N TYR A 28 -15.38 -11.88 11.94
CA TYR A 28 -14.65 -10.75 11.37
C TYR A 28 -14.38 -10.97 9.87
N VAL A 29 -14.25 -9.86 9.16
CA VAL A 29 -13.80 -9.79 7.77
C VAL A 29 -12.65 -8.80 7.70
N VAL A 30 -11.62 -9.13 6.94
CA VAL A 30 -10.44 -8.26 6.78
C VAL A 30 -10.55 -7.51 5.45
N ILE A 31 -10.39 -6.18 5.50
CA ILE A 31 -10.04 -5.39 4.31
C ILE A 31 -8.52 -5.35 4.25
N GLY A 32 -7.96 -6.09 3.31
CA GLY A 32 -6.55 -6.38 3.23
C GLY A 32 -6.32 -7.87 3.21
N LYS A 33 -5.07 -8.27 3.27
CA LYS A 33 -4.68 -9.68 3.23
C LYS A 33 -4.50 -10.22 4.66
N ALA A 34 -4.99 -11.42 4.91
CA ALA A 34 -4.71 -12.13 6.14
C ALA A 34 -3.51 -13.05 5.96
N HIS A 35 -2.53 -12.99 6.85
CA HIS A 35 -1.40 -13.91 6.89
C HIS A 35 -1.70 -15.06 7.85
N ARG A 36 -2.00 -14.74 9.12
CA ARG A 36 -2.41 -15.76 10.11
C ARG A 36 -3.87 -16.14 9.87
N PHE A 37 -4.14 -17.43 9.98
CA PHE A 37 -5.47 -18.01 9.77
C PHE A 37 -6.03 -17.69 8.37
N ALA A 38 -5.15 -17.61 7.37
CA ALA A 38 -5.52 -17.17 6.02
C ALA A 38 -6.62 -18.03 5.39
N ASN A 39 -6.60 -19.34 5.64
CA ASN A 39 -7.59 -20.25 5.07
C ASN A 39 -8.94 -20.24 5.81
N GLN A 40 -8.98 -19.69 7.02
CA GLN A 40 -10.19 -19.58 7.84
C GLN A 40 -10.74 -18.15 7.87
N THR A 41 -10.06 -17.20 7.25
CA THR A 41 -10.41 -15.79 7.30
C THR A 41 -11.01 -15.33 5.98
N VAL A 42 -12.18 -14.68 6.06
CA VAL A 42 -12.74 -13.95 4.92
C VAL A 42 -11.98 -12.64 4.76
N TYR A 43 -11.46 -12.39 3.58
CA TYR A 43 -10.86 -11.09 3.31
C TYR A 43 -11.19 -10.55 1.92
N VAL A 44 -11.20 -9.24 1.85
CA VAL A 44 -11.42 -8.45 0.64
C VAL A 44 -10.19 -7.57 0.45
N ASP A 45 -9.52 -7.68 -0.67
CA ASP A 45 -8.28 -6.95 -0.94
C ASP A 45 -8.15 -6.61 -2.42
N ASN A 46 -7.17 -5.76 -2.73
CA ASN A 46 -6.63 -5.64 -4.08
C ASN A 46 -5.53 -6.69 -4.27
N ASP A 47 -5.14 -6.96 -5.50
CA ASP A 47 -3.86 -7.61 -5.79
C ASP A 47 -2.74 -6.55 -5.66
N ASN A 48 -2.25 -6.38 -4.45
CA ASN A 48 -1.27 -5.33 -4.15
C ASN A 48 0.13 -5.64 -4.72
N VAL A 49 0.46 -6.90 -4.92
CA VAL A 49 1.70 -7.27 -5.64
C VAL A 49 1.61 -6.81 -7.08
N LEU A 50 0.50 -7.13 -7.76
CA LEU A 50 0.27 -6.71 -9.14
C LEU A 50 0.22 -5.18 -9.26
N ALA A 51 -0.44 -4.50 -8.33
CA ALA A 51 -0.53 -3.05 -8.33
C ALA A 51 0.86 -2.39 -8.20
N GLY A 52 1.70 -2.87 -7.30
CA GLY A 52 3.09 -2.41 -7.16
C GLY A 52 3.92 -2.68 -8.39
N GLN A 53 3.73 -3.85 -9.00
CA GLN A 53 4.42 -4.24 -10.23
C GLN A 53 4.02 -3.33 -11.40
N GLU A 54 2.74 -3.14 -11.63
CA GLU A 54 2.24 -2.29 -12.74
C GLU A 54 2.68 -0.82 -12.58
N ALA A 55 2.65 -0.29 -11.36
CA ALA A 55 3.11 1.06 -11.09
C ALA A 55 4.60 1.24 -11.43
N THR A 56 5.41 0.27 -11.05
CA THR A 56 6.86 0.28 -11.33
C THR A 56 7.12 0.11 -12.82
N GLU A 57 6.40 -0.78 -13.49
CA GLU A 57 6.47 -0.96 -14.95
C GLU A 57 6.11 0.32 -15.69
N TYR A 58 5.12 1.08 -15.20
CA TYR A 58 4.78 2.38 -15.77
C TYR A 58 5.96 3.35 -15.69
N LEU A 59 6.66 3.41 -14.57
CA LEU A 59 7.86 4.24 -14.41
C LEU A 59 9.00 3.78 -15.31
N LEU A 60 9.22 2.48 -15.41
CA LEU A 60 10.22 1.90 -16.33
C LEU A 60 9.91 2.26 -17.79
N ALA A 61 8.66 2.19 -18.21
CA ALA A 61 8.23 2.57 -19.55
C ALA A 61 8.46 4.06 -19.85
N LYS A 62 8.48 4.90 -18.82
CA LYS A 62 8.82 6.34 -18.94
C LYS A 62 10.33 6.59 -19.00
N GLY A 63 11.15 5.55 -18.91
CA GLY A 63 12.61 5.64 -19.00
C GLY A 63 13.34 5.71 -17.66
N HIS A 64 12.63 5.61 -16.55
CA HIS A 64 13.28 5.56 -15.23
C HIS A 64 13.94 4.20 -15.02
N THR A 65 15.16 4.20 -14.52
CA THR A 65 15.90 2.99 -14.13
C THR A 65 16.34 3.00 -12.67
N ASN A 66 16.51 4.19 -12.11
CA ASN A 66 16.83 4.40 -10.69
C ASN A 66 15.55 4.80 -9.96
N ILE A 67 14.83 3.80 -9.48
CA ILE A 67 13.51 3.94 -8.86
C ILE A 67 13.60 3.49 -7.41
N ALA A 68 13.12 4.31 -6.49
CA ALA A 68 13.03 3.97 -5.07
C ALA A 68 11.60 3.57 -4.68
N TYR A 69 11.49 2.85 -3.59
CA TYR A 69 10.24 2.53 -2.90
C TYR A 69 10.25 3.19 -1.52
N LEU A 70 9.24 3.98 -1.23
CA LEU A 70 8.99 4.57 0.08
C LEU A 70 7.72 3.96 0.65
N GLY A 71 7.88 3.12 1.66
CA GLY A 71 6.77 2.41 2.29
C GLY A 71 6.52 2.81 3.72
N SER A 72 5.32 2.54 4.18
CA SER A 72 4.98 2.55 5.59
C SER A 72 5.56 1.32 6.30
N ASP A 73 5.13 1.03 7.52
CA ASP A 73 5.61 -0.13 8.28
C ASP A 73 5.59 -1.41 7.44
N GLY A 74 6.74 -2.06 7.28
CA GLY A 74 6.89 -3.29 6.51
C GLY A 74 6.11 -4.49 7.08
N ASN A 75 5.56 -4.41 8.30
CA ASN A 75 4.64 -5.40 8.85
C ASN A 75 3.22 -5.26 8.31
N LEU A 76 2.86 -4.12 7.73
CA LEU A 76 1.58 -3.93 7.06
C LEU A 76 1.56 -4.73 5.76
N MET A 77 0.57 -5.60 5.60
CA MET A 77 0.49 -6.53 4.46
C MET A 77 0.45 -5.78 3.12
N PHE A 78 -0.34 -4.71 3.00
CA PHE A 78 -0.43 -3.96 1.75
C PHE A 78 0.91 -3.33 1.34
N SER A 79 1.66 -2.79 2.30
CA SER A 79 2.95 -2.16 2.03
C SER A 79 3.99 -3.19 1.61
N ALA A 80 4.05 -4.32 2.30
CA ALA A 80 4.95 -5.43 1.95
C ALA A 80 4.65 -5.98 0.54
N ASP A 81 3.38 -6.13 0.18
CA ASP A 81 2.99 -6.64 -1.14
C ASP A 81 3.30 -5.64 -2.25
N ARG A 82 3.09 -4.35 -2.05
CA ARG A 82 3.45 -3.30 -3.02
C ARG A 82 4.95 -3.24 -3.23
N ARG A 83 5.73 -3.38 -2.15
CA ARG A 83 7.19 -3.51 -2.24
C ARG A 83 7.60 -4.74 -3.05
N THR A 84 6.98 -5.88 -2.81
CA THR A 84 7.25 -7.11 -3.58
C THR A 84 6.99 -6.88 -5.07
N GLY A 85 5.90 -6.25 -5.44
CA GLY A 85 5.60 -5.89 -6.83
C GLY A 85 6.66 -4.98 -7.44
N TYR A 86 7.09 -3.96 -6.71
CA TYR A 86 8.18 -3.09 -7.09
C TYR A 86 9.46 -3.88 -7.40
N GLN A 87 9.86 -4.77 -6.50
CA GLN A 87 11.05 -5.60 -6.67
C GLN A 87 10.94 -6.52 -7.89
N LEU A 88 9.77 -7.15 -8.09
CA LEU A 88 9.53 -8.03 -9.25
C LEU A 88 9.64 -7.28 -10.58
N ALA A 89 9.07 -6.09 -10.67
CA ALA A 89 9.14 -5.28 -11.89
C ALA A 89 10.59 -4.93 -12.26
N LEU A 90 11.40 -4.54 -11.28
CA LEU A 90 12.82 -4.25 -11.50
C LEU A 90 13.58 -5.49 -11.96
N LEU A 91 13.41 -6.61 -11.25
CA LEU A 91 14.08 -7.87 -11.60
C LEU A 91 13.69 -8.34 -13.00
N ASN A 92 12.41 -8.28 -13.37
CA ASN A 92 11.94 -8.64 -14.70
C ASN A 92 12.50 -7.75 -15.81
N SER A 93 12.92 -6.55 -15.47
CA SER A 93 13.57 -5.60 -16.39
C SER A 93 15.10 -5.68 -16.38
N GLY A 94 15.67 -6.64 -15.67
CA GLY A 94 17.12 -6.83 -15.55
C GLY A 94 17.81 -5.79 -14.66
N ILE A 95 17.07 -5.10 -13.81
CA ILE A 95 17.61 -4.09 -12.88
C ILE A 95 17.76 -4.72 -11.50
N SER A 96 18.96 -4.66 -10.95
CA SER A 96 19.22 -5.10 -9.58
C SER A 96 18.55 -4.16 -8.59
N VAL A 97 17.87 -4.74 -7.60
CA VAL A 97 17.25 -3.95 -6.52
C VAL A 97 18.36 -3.41 -5.61
N ASN A 98 18.44 -2.09 -5.47
CA ASN A 98 19.34 -1.45 -4.53
C ASN A 98 18.66 -1.35 -3.17
N PRO A 99 19.17 -2.02 -2.11
CA PRO A 99 18.54 -1.96 -0.78
C PRO A 99 18.42 -0.54 -0.22
N GLU A 100 19.32 0.37 -0.59
CA GLU A 100 19.27 1.76 -0.16
C GLU A 100 18.10 2.54 -0.77
N ASN A 101 17.53 2.04 -1.87
CA ASN A 101 16.35 2.61 -2.51
C ASN A 101 15.03 2.10 -1.89
N ILE A 102 15.08 1.24 -0.91
CA ILE A 102 13.90 0.77 -0.17
C ILE A 102 13.92 1.42 1.21
N VAL A 103 13.02 2.37 1.42
CA VAL A 103 12.88 3.10 2.68
C VAL A 103 11.51 2.80 3.26
N GLU A 104 11.48 2.18 4.43
CA GLU A 104 10.25 1.86 5.16
C GLU A 104 10.24 2.62 6.48
N LEU A 105 9.18 3.38 6.69
CA LEU A 105 9.08 4.29 7.84
C LEU A 105 7.87 3.92 8.68
N PRO A 106 8.00 3.91 10.03
CA PRO A 106 6.83 3.86 10.89
C PRO A 106 5.92 5.05 10.64
N PHE A 107 4.65 4.92 10.97
CA PHE A 107 3.56 5.82 10.57
C PHE A 107 3.64 7.27 11.12
N ILE A 108 4.72 7.74 11.71
CA ILE A 108 4.84 9.13 12.18
C ILE A 108 5.81 9.87 11.27
N PRO A 109 5.31 10.70 10.31
CA PRO A 109 6.14 11.23 9.23
C PRO A 109 7.22 12.21 9.67
N GLU A 110 6.96 13.02 10.71
CA GLU A 110 7.82 14.17 11.02
C GLU A 110 9.20 13.76 11.52
N GLU A 111 9.29 12.69 12.31
CA GLU A 111 10.57 12.21 12.85
C GLU A 111 11.38 11.41 11.83
N ASN A 112 10.76 10.95 10.76
CA ASN A 112 11.35 10.03 9.80
C ASN A 112 11.70 10.66 8.45
N LEU A 113 11.39 11.94 8.26
CA LEU A 113 11.71 12.66 7.01
C LEU A 113 13.21 12.77 6.76
N VAL A 114 14.03 12.59 7.79
CA VAL A 114 15.49 12.57 7.66
C VAL A 114 15.96 11.47 6.70
N SER A 115 15.36 10.28 6.76
CA SER A 115 15.69 9.18 5.84
C SER A 115 15.34 9.53 4.39
N VAL A 116 14.22 10.19 4.18
CA VAL A 116 13.77 10.66 2.86
C VAL A 116 14.71 11.75 2.35
N GLN A 117 15.05 12.72 3.19
CA GLN A 117 16.02 13.78 2.85
C GLN A 117 17.37 13.18 2.48
N SER A 118 17.87 12.22 3.24
CA SER A 118 19.13 11.53 2.97
C SER A 118 19.13 10.82 1.62
N LEU A 119 18.02 10.16 1.28
CA LEU A 119 17.86 9.52 -0.03
C LEU A 119 17.93 10.54 -1.16
N LEU A 120 17.26 11.67 -1.01
CA LEU A 120 17.20 12.73 -2.04
C LEU A 120 18.44 13.60 -2.11
N GLN A 121 19.29 13.60 -1.08
CA GLN A 121 20.56 14.33 -1.06
C GLN A 121 21.69 13.58 -1.76
N LYS A 122 21.52 12.29 -2.06
CA LYS A 122 22.54 11.51 -2.76
C LYS A 122 22.79 12.09 -4.14
N LYS A 123 24.05 12.01 -4.58
CA LYS A 123 24.44 12.44 -5.94
C LYS A 123 23.75 11.62 -7.01
N ASP A 124 23.58 10.32 -6.76
CA ASP A 124 22.88 9.35 -7.62
C ASP A 124 21.47 9.05 -7.11
N ARG A 125 20.78 10.09 -6.65
CA ARG A 125 19.41 9.95 -6.14
C ARG A 125 18.47 9.33 -7.18
N PRO A 126 17.39 8.64 -6.71
CA PRO A 126 16.39 8.11 -7.63
C PRO A 126 15.71 9.23 -8.43
N THR A 127 15.30 8.89 -9.64
CA THR A 127 14.54 9.80 -10.52
C THR A 127 13.03 9.60 -10.42
N ALA A 128 12.63 8.51 -9.77
CA ALA A 128 11.23 8.21 -9.48
C ALA A 128 11.10 7.47 -8.16
N ILE A 129 9.99 7.69 -7.48
CA ILE A 129 9.67 7.01 -6.23
C ILE A 129 8.25 6.46 -6.29
N LEU A 130 8.11 5.18 -5.99
CA LEU A 130 6.84 4.54 -5.72
C LEU A 130 6.57 4.64 -4.21
N VAL A 131 5.45 5.26 -3.84
CA VAL A 131 5.09 5.50 -2.44
C VAL A 131 3.90 4.63 -2.07
N SER A 132 3.95 3.98 -0.92
CA SER A 132 2.93 3.00 -0.51
C SER A 132 1.52 3.58 -0.35
N ASP A 133 1.40 4.88 -0.09
CA ASP A 133 0.11 5.55 0.07
C ASP A 133 0.22 7.06 -0.15
N ASP A 134 -0.93 7.72 -0.35
CA ASP A 134 -0.99 9.16 -0.63
C ASP A 134 -0.51 10.03 0.52
N LEU A 135 -0.66 9.58 1.75
CA LEU A 135 -0.23 10.38 2.91
C LEU A 135 1.29 10.55 2.94
N PHE A 136 2.04 9.47 2.71
CA PHE A 136 3.49 9.53 2.56
C PHE A 136 3.91 10.31 1.32
N ALA A 137 3.13 10.21 0.25
CA ALA A 137 3.40 10.96 -0.98
C ALA A 137 3.29 12.47 -0.77
N VAL A 138 2.31 12.94 0.01
CA VAL A 138 2.18 14.36 0.38
C VAL A 138 3.39 14.81 1.21
N ALA A 139 3.83 14.00 2.15
CA ALA A 139 5.02 14.29 2.95
C ALA A 139 6.29 14.36 2.08
N LEU A 140 6.45 13.43 1.14
CA LEU A 140 7.56 13.42 0.18
C LEU A 140 7.53 14.68 -0.69
N GLU A 141 6.36 15.06 -1.21
CA GLU A 141 6.19 16.26 -2.04
C GLU A 141 6.63 17.50 -1.28
N ARG A 142 6.27 17.61 -0.01
CA ARG A 142 6.68 18.71 0.85
C ARG A 142 8.21 18.77 1.01
N VAL A 143 8.86 17.63 1.25
CA VAL A 143 10.33 17.57 1.33
C VAL A 143 10.96 18.02 0.00
N CYS A 144 10.41 17.59 -1.13
CA CYS A 144 10.90 18.00 -2.45
C CYS A 144 10.81 19.52 -2.63
N ILE A 145 9.70 20.13 -2.25
CA ILE A 145 9.51 21.58 -2.32
C ILE A 145 10.59 22.29 -1.47
N GLU A 146 10.81 21.85 -0.26
CA GLU A 146 11.82 22.43 0.63
C GLU A 146 13.26 22.29 0.10
N MET A 147 13.53 21.22 -0.66
CA MET A 147 14.84 20.96 -1.27
C MET A 147 15.00 21.54 -2.68
N GLY A 148 13.97 22.17 -3.23
CA GLY A 148 14.01 22.72 -4.58
C GLY A 148 13.95 21.64 -5.68
N ILE A 149 13.46 20.46 -5.36
CA ILE A 149 13.25 19.34 -6.31
C ILE A 149 11.89 19.49 -6.96
N ARG A 150 11.86 19.59 -8.28
CA ARG A 150 10.64 19.78 -9.04
C ARG A 150 9.98 18.44 -9.35
N ILE A 151 8.65 18.40 -9.29
CA ILE A 151 7.84 17.23 -9.58
C ILE A 151 6.94 17.60 -10.78
N PRO A 152 6.95 16.88 -11.89
CA PRO A 152 7.72 15.65 -12.18
C PRO A 152 9.10 15.85 -12.82
N GLU A 153 9.57 17.08 -13.03
CA GLU A 153 10.75 17.37 -13.87
C GLU A 153 12.03 16.74 -13.32
N ASP A 154 12.24 16.79 -11.99
CA ASP A 154 13.41 16.24 -11.33
C ASP A 154 13.12 14.90 -10.65
N LEU A 155 11.87 14.65 -10.27
CA LEU A 155 11.44 13.43 -9.58
C LEU A 155 9.99 13.11 -9.93
N SER A 156 9.75 11.89 -10.39
CA SER A 156 8.39 11.36 -10.59
C SER A 156 7.91 10.62 -9.36
N ILE A 157 6.65 10.81 -8.98
CA ILE A 157 6.03 10.15 -7.81
C ILE A 157 4.76 9.43 -8.26
N ILE A 158 4.65 8.15 -7.88
CA ILE A 158 3.40 7.39 -7.97
C ILE A 158 3.04 6.91 -6.57
N SER A 159 1.79 7.09 -6.19
CA SER A 159 1.25 6.63 -4.92
C SER A 159 0.01 5.77 -5.12
N PHE A 160 -0.63 5.39 -4.02
CA PHE A 160 -1.83 4.56 -4.01
C PHE A 160 -2.92 5.25 -3.20
N ASN A 161 -4.12 4.84 -3.45
CA ASN A 161 -5.41 5.13 -2.85
C ASN A 161 -6.26 6.09 -3.67
N ASN A 162 -5.70 7.01 -4.46
CA ASN A 162 -6.43 8.06 -5.19
C ASN A 162 -7.37 8.81 -4.24
N SER A 163 -6.84 9.18 -3.08
CA SER A 163 -7.57 9.92 -2.06
C SER A 163 -7.78 11.37 -2.46
N LEU A 164 -8.58 12.08 -1.66
CA LEU A 164 -8.73 13.53 -1.83
C LEU A 164 -7.38 14.26 -1.81
N PHE A 165 -6.44 13.80 -0.97
CA PHE A 165 -5.10 14.40 -0.89
C PHE A 165 -4.36 14.37 -2.22
N ALA A 166 -4.45 13.27 -2.97
CA ALA A 166 -3.80 13.15 -4.28
C ALA A 166 -4.34 14.16 -5.28
N ARG A 167 -5.60 14.57 -5.16
CA ARG A 167 -6.28 15.48 -6.10
C ARG A 167 -6.06 16.94 -5.79
N ILE A 168 -5.84 17.29 -4.51
CA ILE A 168 -5.75 18.69 -4.06
C ILE A 168 -4.31 19.17 -3.91
N THR A 169 -3.31 18.30 -3.99
CA THR A 169 -1.90 18.71 -3.98
C THR A 169 -1.53 19.47 -5.23
N SER A 170 -0.47 20.26 -5.16
CA SER A 170 0.05 21.03 -6.31
C SER A 170 1.54 20.72 -6.51
N PRO A 171 1.90 19.96 -7.59
CA PRO A 171 1.00 19.37 -8.58
C PRO A 171 0.16 18.21 -8.02
N PRO A 172 -0.95 17.83 -8.67
CA PRO A 172 -1.68 16.64 -8.27
C PRO A 172 -0.81 15.38 -8.39
N LEU A 173 -0.95 14.48 -7.42
CA LEU A 173 -0.21 13.21 -7.41
C LEU A 173 -0.78 12.24 -8.44
N THR A 174 0.10 11.50 -9.12
CA THR A 174 -0.30 10.29 -9.84
C THR A 174 -0.52 9.18 -8.81
N SER A 175 -1.75 8.71 -8.69
CA SER A 175 -2.15 7.77 -7.66
C SER A 175 -2.97 6.63 -8.24
N ILE A 176 -2.65 5.40 -7.83
CA ILE A 176 -3.43 4.22 -8.22
C ILE A 176 -4.72 4.19 -7.41
N ASP A 177 -5.83 4.08 -8.10
CA ASP A 177 -7.14 3.92 -7.48
C ASP A 177 -7.33 2.48 -7.01
N ILE A 178 -7.49 2.29 -5.71
CA ILE A 178 -7.70 0.97 -5.10
C ILE A 178 -9.17 0.57 -5.01
N ASN A 179 -10.10 1.39 -5.53
CA ASN A 179 -11.53 1.15 -5.40
C ASN A 179 -11.99 0.98 -3.94
N SER A 180 -11.65 1.95 -3.10
CA SER A 180 -11.91 1.88 -1.65
C SER A 180 -13.40 1.72 -1.31
N VAL A 181 -14.29 2.33 -2.07
CA VAL A 181 -15.74 2.18 -1.90
C VAL A 181 -16.17 0.74 -2.15
N GLN A 182 -15.68 0.11 -3.22
CA GLN A 182 -15.99 -1.27 -3.54
C GLN A 182 -15.41 -2.24 -2.50
N LEU A 183 -14.21 -1.98 -2.00
CA LEU A 183 -13.63 -2.76 -0.90
C LEU A 183 -14.56 -2.74 0.33
N GLY A 184 -15.06 -1.57 0.70
CA GLY A 184 -15.99 -1.41 1.82
C GLY A 184 -17.33 -2.12 1.59
N ILE A 185 -17.90 -2.00 0.39
CA ILE A 185 -19.17 -2.66 0.03
C ILE A 185 -19.02 -4.18 0.11
N GLU A 186 -17.96 -4.74 -0.47
CA GLU A 186 -17.70 -6.17 -0.43
C GLU A 186 -17.47 -6.68 0.98
N ALA A 187 -16.72 -5.96 1.79
CA ALA A 187 -16.48 -6.35 3.19
C ALA A 187 -17.78 -6.36 4.00
N ALA A 188 -18.60 -5.33 3.89
CA ALA A 188 -19.89 -5.25 4.57
C ALA A 188 -20.83 -6.39 4.11
N SER A 189 -20.87 -6.67 2.81
CA SER A 189 -21.65 -7.76 2.25
C SER A 189 -21.23 -9.12 2.83
N GLN A 190 -19.94 -9.36 2.96
CA GLN A 190 -19.41 -10.60 3.54
C GLN A 190 -19.75 -10.74 5.02
N VAL A 191 -19.68 -9.67 5.80
CA VAL A 191 -20.09 -9.69 7.21
C VAL A 191 -21.57 -10.09 7.32
N ILE A 192 -22.45 -9.45 6.54
CA ILE A 192 -23.88 -9.74 6.55
C ILE A 192 -24.16 -11.19 6.15
N ASN A 193 -23.51 -11.66 5.08
CA ASN A 193 -23.70 -13.05 4.61
C ASN A 193 -23.31 -14.06 5.67
N HIS A 194 -22.22 -13.83 6.40
CA HIS A 194 -21.75 -14.76 7.44
C HIS A 194 -22.55 -14.64 8.75
N ILE A 195 -23.19 -13.50 9.02
CA ILE A 195 -24.16 -13.38 10.12
C ILE A 195 -25.39 -14.24 9.81
N GLU A 196 -25.90 -14.16 8.59
CA GLU A 196 -27.09 -14.90 8.15
C GLU A 196 -26.80 -16.39 7.96
N ASN A 197 -25.60 -16.75 7.55
CA ASN A 197 -25.16 -18.12 7.29
C ASN A 197 -23.83 -18.43 7.98
N PRO A 198 -23.81 -18.75 9.28
CA PRO A 198 -22.58 -18.95 10.03
C PRO A 198 -21.67 -20.08 9.53
N ASN A 199 -22.22 -21.00 8.72
CA ASN A 199 -21.48 -22.15 8.20
C ASN A 199 -20.85 -21.93 6.83
N LEU A 200 -20.94 -20.72 6.28
CA LEU A 200 -20.28 -20.40 5.02
C LEU A 200 -18.76 -20.55 5.16
N LEU A 201 -18.15 -21.11 4.12
CA LEU A 201 -16.70 -21.20 4.03
C LEU A 201 -16.07 -19.83 3.86
N ALA A 202 -14.84 -19.69 4.33
CA ALA A 202 -14.08 -18.47 4.13
C ALA A 202 -13.79 -18.25 2.64
N THR A 203 -14.01 -17.01 2.19
CA THR A 203 -13.77 -16.58 0.80
C THR A 203 -12.75 -15.46 0.76
N LYS A 204 -12.04 -15.39 -0.37
CA LYS A 204 -11.06 -14.35 -0.67
C LYS A 204 -11.56 -13.60 -1.89
N ILE A 205 -11.84 -12.32 -1.73
CA ILE A 205 -12.37 -11.47 -2.80
C ILE A 205 -11.31 -10.47 -3.20
N ILE A 206 -10.97 -10.46 -4.49
CA ILE A 206 -10.02 -9.50 -5.06
C ILE A 206 -10.80 -8.45 -5.83
N VAL A 207 -10.68 -7.20 -5.40
CA VAL A 207 -11.24 -6.02 -6.05
C VAL A 207 -10.17 -5.41 -6.94
N PRO A 208 -10.45 -5.16 -8.22
CA PRO A 208 -9.44 -4.60 -9.12
C PRO A 208 -9.07 -3.19 -8.74
N HIS A 209 -7.81 -2.84 -9.00
CA HIS A 209 -7.28 -1.48 -8.94
C HIS A 209 -7.27 -0.86 -10.34
N LYS A 210 -7.05 0.45 -10.39
CA LYS A 210 -6.94 1.20 -11.64
C LYS A 210 -5.74 2.14 -11.60
N LEU A 211 -4.88 1.99 -12.58
CA LEU A 211 -3.73 2.88 -12.80
C LEU A 211 -4.15 4.20 -13.45
#